data_53c9d10173d1dd0985eeed568c5bc2f5
#
_entry.id   53c9d10173d1dd0985eeed568c5bc2f5
#
_cell.length_a   1.000
_cell.length_b   1.000
_cell.length_c   1.000
_cell.angle_alpha   90.00
_cell.angle_beta   90.00
_cell.angle_gamma   90.00
#
_symmetry.space_group_name_H-M   'P 1'
#
loop_
_entity.id
_entity.type
_entity.pdbx_description
1 polymer ?
#
loop_
_entity_poly.entity_id
_entity_poly.type
_entity_poly.pdbx_seq_one_letter_code
_entity_poly.pdbx_strand_id
1 'polypeptide(L)'
;MIVWLASYPKSGNTFVRALLTSYFFCNNGILDFKLLNSISVFPQELIFKKFGVDIYNEREVLKNYVRIQKLINKQNSIQFIKTHSALFNIEGKYPFTNLDASLGAIYIVRDPRNVITSYAHHLSVSPKETKDIMIKNHKGSSGENNSLFTYIGSWGDNFNSWKSFKYQQKKASKGRAWYKTKVVGKKESSPFKRQ
;
A
#
# COMPACT_ATOMS: atom_id res chain seq x y z
N MET A 1 13.62 9.05 -0.03
CA MET A 1 12.51 8.83 -0.99
C MET A 1 11.75 7.55 -0.64
N ILE A 2 10.46 7.48 -0.94
CA ILE A 2 9.61 6.33 -0.56
C ILE A 2 9.63 5.25 -1.64
N VAL A 3 9.81 4.00 -1.22
CA VAL A 3 9.47 2.80 -1.97
C VAL A 3 8.20 2.20 -1.36
N TRP A 4 7.12 2.22 -2.11
CA TRP A 4 5.83 1.73 -1.64
C TRP A 4 5.78 0.21 -1.61
N LEU A 5 5.37 -0.37 -0.49
CA LEU A 5 4.89 -1.75 -0.41
C LEU A 5 3.37 -1.73 -0.55
N ALA A 6 2.92 -1.70 -1.78
CA ALA A 6 1.51 -1.54 -2.08
C ALA A 6 0.83 -2.88 -2.34
N SER A 7 -0.41 -3.01 -1.92
CA SER A 7 -1.21 -4.20 -2.17
C SER A 7 -2.68 -3.96 -1.88
N TYR A 8 -3.55 -4.73 -2.51
CA TYR A 8 -4.91 -4.90 -1.98
C TYR A 8 -4.85 -5.57 -0.60
N PRO A 9 -5.79 -5.31 0.33
CA PRO A 9 -5.84 -6.01 1.62
C PRO A 9 -5.74 -7.53 1.47
N LYS A 10 -5.13 -8.21 2.44
CA LYS A 10 -4.98 -9.68 2.50
C LYS A 10 -4.16 -10.32 1.37
N SER A 11 -3.42 -9.53 0.59
CA SER A 11 -2.54 -10.02 -0.48
C SER A 11 -1.15 -10.48 -0.02
N GLY A 12 -0.85 -10.46 1.29
CA GLY A 12 0.44 -10.90 1.83
C GLY A 12 1.43 -9.76 2.11
N ASN A 13 0.97 -8.51 2.19
CA ASN A 13 1.82 -7.36 2.48
C ASN A 13 2.61 -7.52 3.79
N THR A 14 1.96 -8.01 4.86
CA THR A 14 2.62 -8.26 6.15
C THR A 14 3.77 -9.27 6.03
N PHE A 15 3.63 -10.31 5.19
CA PHE A 15 4.70 -11.27 4.94
C PHE A 15 5.91 -10.61 4.28
N VAL A 16 5.69 -9.83 3.21
CA VAL A 16 6.78 -9.11 2.52
C VAL A 16 7.42 -8.08 3.45
N ARG A 17 6.62 -7.39 4.24
CA ARG A 17 7.09 -6.44 5.25
C ARG A 17 7.97 -7.12 6.30
N ALA A 18 7.56 -8.28 6.80
CA ALA A 18 8.32 -9.09 7.75
C ALA A 18 9.66 -9.55 7.14
N LEU A 19 9.66 -10.01 5.89
CA LEU A 19 10.86 -10.41 5.18
C LEU A 19 11.86 -9.26 5.03
N LEU A 20 11.39 -8.08 4.63
CA LEU A 20 12.23 -6.88 4.50
C LEU A 20 12.72 -6.39 5.86
N THR A 21 11.87 -6.46 6.89
CA THR A 21 12.27 -6.12 8.27
C THR A 21 13.39 -7.04 8.75
N SER A 22 13.24 -8.34 8.56
CA SER A 22 14.26 -9.32 8.91
C SER A 22 15.59 -9.05 8.19
N TYR A 23 15.51 -8.73 6.90
CA TYR A 23 16.69 -8.49 6.08
C TYR A 23 17.42 -7.18 6.41
N PHE A 24 16.69 -6.07 6.65
CA PHE A 24 17.31 -4.76 6.81
C PHE A 24 17.51 -4.33 8.25
N PHE A 25 16.78 -4.88 9.21
CA PHE A 25 16.75 -4.38 10.59
C PHE A 25 17.08 -5.44 11.66
N CYS A 26 17.21 -6.72 11.28
CA CYS A 26 17.59 -7.79 12.21
C CYS A 26 19.02 -8.26 11.94
N ASN A 27 19.88 -8.28 12.97
CA ASN A 27 21.30 -8.59 12.81
C ASN A 27 21.59 -10.04 12.39
N ASN A 28 20.69 -10.96 12.73
CA ASN A 28 20.84 -12.40 12.47
C ASN A 28 19.90 -12.93 11.39
N GLY A 29 19.16 -12.05 10.71
CA GLY A 29 18.14 -12.42 9.74
C GLY A 29 16.87 -13.05 10.33
N ILE A 30 16.79 -13.22 11.66
CA ILE A 30 15.61 -13.73 12.36
C ILE A 30 14.69 -12.56 12.68
N LEU A 31 13.41 -12.69 12.30
CA LEU A 31 12.43 -11.64 12.51
C LEU A 31 12.19 -11.37 14.00
N ASP A 32 12.49 -10.15 14.44
CA ASP A 32 11.90 -9.58 15.65
C ASP A 32 10.64 -8.80 15.30
N PHE A 33 9.48 -9.27 15.75
CA PHE A 33 8.19 -8.62 15.50
C PHE A 33 8.11 -7.19 16.06
N LYS A 34 8.90 -6.84 17.08
CA LYS A 34 8.99 -5.46 17.60
C LYS A 34 9.52 -4.50 16.54
N LEU A 35 10.40 -5.00 15.65
CA LEU A 35 10.98 -4.21 14.56
C LEU A 35 10.09 -4.13 13.31
N LEU A 36 8.95 -4.83 13.27
CA LEU A 36 8.05 -4.76 12.13
C LEU A 36 7.61 -3.32 11.79
N ASN A 37 7.49 -2.47 12.81
CA ASN A 37 7.13 -1.06 12.65
C ASN A 37 8.26 -0.17 12.11
N SER A 38 9.48 -0.69 11.93
CA SER A 38 10.56 -0.01 11.20
C SER A 38 10.17 0.26 9.73
N ILE A 39 9.26 -0.56 9.19
CA ILE A 39 8.56 -0.26 7.94
C ILE A 39 7.18 0.29 8.31
N SER A 40 7.02 1.60 8.22
CA SER A 40 5.79 2.29 8.60
C SER A 40 4.61 2.01 7.66
N VAL A 41 3.42 2.46 8.06
CA VAL A 41 2.18 2.37 7.27
C VAL A 41 1.75 3.77 6.86
N PHE A 42 1.19 3.92 5.67
CA PHE A 42 0.62 5.18 5.22
C PHE A 42 -0.74 4.94 4.52
N PRO A 43 -1.76 5.76 4.79
CA PRO A 43 -1.78 6.84 5.77
C PRO A 43 -1.77 6.32 7.21
N GLN A 44 -1.28 7.13 8.15
CA GLN A 44 -1.22 6.82 9.57
C GLN A 44 -1.65 8.04 10.39
N GLU A 45 -2.62 7.86 11.27
CA GLU A 45 -3.25 8.92 12.07
C GLU A 45 -2.25 9.78 12.84
N LEU A 46 -1.34 9.14 13.60
CA LEU A 46 -0.34 9.85 14.41
C LEU A 46 0.53 10.79 13.57
N ILE A 47 0.85 10.41 12.34
CA ILE A 47 1.67 11.24 11.44
C ILE A 47 0.88 12.49 11.03
N PHE A 48 -0.39 12.32 10.64
CA PHE A 48 -1.23 13.43 10.21
C PHE A 48 -1.49 14.41 11.37
N LYS A 49 -1.83 13.90 12.55
CA LYS A 49 -2.00 14.72 13.77
C LYS A 49 -0.71 15.46 14.14
N LYS A 50 0.46 14.83 14.07
CA LYS A 50 1.76 15.45 14.34
C LYS A 50 2.04 16.65 13.45
N PHE A 51 1.54 16.65 12.23
CA PHE A 51 1.71 17.75 11.27
C PHE A 51 0.52 18.72 11.22
N GLY A 52 -0.36 18.66 12.22
CA GLY A 52 -1.46 19.62 12.40
C GLY A 52 -2.61 19.45 11.39
N VAL A 53 -2.79 18.25 10.83
CA VAL A 53 -3.87 17.96 9.90
C VAL A 53 -5.10 17.49 10.68
N ASP A 54 -6.25 18.11 10.43
CA ASP A 54 -7.53 17.64 10.93
C ASP A 54 -7.89 16.32 10.22
N ILE A 55 -7.78 15.21 10.96
CA ILE A 55 -8.04 13.87 10.44
C ILE A 55 -9.52 13.55 10.27
N TYR A 56 -10.40 14.31 10.86
CA TYR A 56 -11.86 14.19 10.73
C TYR A 56 -12.38 14.91 9.48
N ASN A 57 -11.57 15.79 8.90
CA ASN A 57 -11.85 16.43 7.64
C ASN A 57 -11.17 15.69 6.48
N GLU A 58 -11.93 14.84 5.79
CA GLU A 58 -11.42 14.03 4.68
C GLU A 58 -10.67 14.87 3.62
N ARG A 59 -11.18 16.05 3.30
CA ARG A 59 -10.57 16.93 2.30
C ARG A 59 -9.23 17.48 2.75
N GLU A 60 -9.08 17.79 4.04
CA GLU A 60 -7.80 18.21 4.63
C GLU A 60 -6.80 17.06 4.62
N VAL A 61 -7.22 15.83 4.92
CA VAL A 61 -6.38 14.64 4.83
C VAL A 61 -5.86 14.46 3.40
N LEU A 62 -6.74 14.51 2.40
CA LEU A 62 -6.38 14.35 0.98
C LEU A 62 -5.39 15.41 0.50
N LYS A 63 -5.64 16.68 0.80
CA LYS A 63 -4.74 17.79 0.45
C LYS A 63 -3.32 17.60 0.99
N ASN A 64 -3.21 16.94 2.14
CA ASN A 64 -1.95 16.80 2.86
C ASN A 64 -1.18 15.51 2.54
N TYR A 65 -1.71 14.57 1.73
CA TYR A 65 -1.02 13.31 1.42
C TYR A 65 0.40 13.52 0.91
N VAL A 66 0.57 14.24 -0.18
CA VAL A 66 1.88 14.50 -0.79
C VAL A 66 2.76 15.38 0.12
N ARG A 67 2.17 16.39 0.78
CA ARG A 67 2.90 17.24 1.74
C ARG A 67 3.51 16.41 2.86
N ILE A 68 2.72 15.53 3.48
CA ILE A 68 3.21 14.67 4.57
C ILE A 68 4.26 13.69 4.08
N GLN A 69 4.09 13.09 2.91
CA GLN A 69 5.09 12.23 2.31
C GLN A 69 6.43 12.96 2.10
N LYS A 70 6.40 14.21 1.66
CA LYS A 70 7.63 15.05 1.55
C LYS A 70 8.24 15.34 2.92
N LEU A 71 7.44 15.55 3.95
CA LEU A 71 7.93 15.79 5.31
C LEU A 71 8.60 14.56 5.92
N ILE A 72 8.05 13.38 5.74
CA ILE A 72 8.68 12.13 6.21
C ILE A 72 9.93 11.75 5.40
N ASN A 73 10.05 12.23 4.17
CA ASN A 73 11.21 12.02 3.29
C ASN A 73 12.43 12.89 3.62
N LYS A 74 12.37 13.79 4.58
CA LYS A 74 13.45 14.75 4.88
C LYS A 74 14.80 14.15 5.29
N GLN A 75 14.86 12.85 5.52
CA GLN A 75 16.07 12.16 6.00
C GLN A 75 17.03 11.71 4.88
N ASN A 76 16.84 12.11 3.63
CA ASN A 76 17.66 11.69 2.47
C ASN A 76 17.90 10.17 2.33
N SER A 77 17.10 9.35 2.99
CA SER A 77 17.19 7.90 2.97
C SER A 77 16.06 7.28 2.14
N ILE A 78 16.29 6.08 1.62
CA ILE A 78 15.23 5.28 1.01
C ILE A 78 14.43 4.63 2.14
N GLN A 79 13.11 4.83 2.13
CA GLN A 79 12.21 4.26 3.12
C GLN A 79 11.18 3.37 2.44
N PHE A 80 10.99 2.17 2.99
CA PHE A 80 9.86 1.33 2.62
C PHE A 80 8.65 1.73 3.45
N ILE A 81 7.51 1.96 2.78
CA ILE A 81 6.26 2.31 3.46
C ILE A 81 5.15 1.43 2.91
N LYS A 82 4.42 0.76 3.84
CA LYS A 82 3.27 -0.08 3.49
C LYS A 82 2.06 0.79 3.18
N THR A 83 1.30 0.40 2.14
CA THR A 83 -0.03 0.95 1.89
C THR A 83 -0.98 -0.08 1.31
N HIS A 84 -2.29 0.12 1.56
CA HIS A 84 -3.38 -0.54 0.85
C HIS A 84 -4.15 0.42 -0.06
N SER A 85 -3.76 1.70 -0.05
CA SER A 85 -4.39 2.68 -0.93
C SER A 85 -4.15 2.32 -2.40
N ALA A 86 -5.17 2.47 -3.21
CA ALA A 86 -4.98 2.55 -4.65
C ALA A 86 -4.26 3.85 -5.02
N LEU A 87 -3.63 3.88 -6.18
CA LEU A 87 -2.96 5.06 -6.71
C LEU A 87 -3.98 5.96 -7.43
N PHE A 88 -4.91 6.51 -6.67
CA PHE A 88 -5.91 7.43 -7.21
C PHE A 88 -5.44 8.87 -7.23
N ASN A 89 -6.00 9.64 -8.16
CA ASN A 89 -6.01 11.09 -8.11
C ASN A 89 -7.45 11.54 -7.90
N ILE A 90 -7.81 11.78 -6.64
CA ILE A 90 -9.18 12.08 -6.24
C ILE A 90 -9.54 13.48 -6.74
N GLU A 91 -10.68 13.60 -7.41
CA GLU A 91 -11.16 14.85 -8.04
C GLU A 91 -10.15 15.46 -9.03
N GLY A 92 -9.17 14.70 -9.53
CA GLY A 92 -8.10 15.24 -10.36
C GLY A 92 -7.13 16.19 -9.65
N LYS A 93 -7.31 16.43 -8.34
CA LYS A 93 -6.59 17.43 -7.54
C LYS A 93 -5.76 16.83 -6.41
N TYR A 94 -6.17 15.68 -5.89
CA TYR A 94 -5.58 15.06 -4.70
C TYR A 94 -4.94 13.72 -5.04
N PRO A 95 -3.69 13.71 -5.56
CA PRO A 95 -2.99 12.48 -5.86
C PRO A 95 -2.57 11.78 -4.57
N PHE A 96 -2.66 10.45 -4.56
CA PHE A 96 -2.13 9.64 -3.45
C PHE A 96 -0.64 9.93 -3.22
N THR A 97 0.14 10.00 -4.29
CA THR A 97 1.58 10.33 -4.27
C THR A 97 2.00 10.94 -5.60
N ASN A 98 3.26 11.42 -5.66
CA ASN A 98 3.86 11.91 -6.89
C ASN A 98 5.32 11.42 -7.02
N LEU A 99 5.95 11.73 -8.15
CA LEU A 99 7.32 11.30 -8.46
C LEU A 99 8.37 11.98 -7.57
N ASP A 100 8.09 13.15 -7.01
CA ASP A 100 9.01 13.86 -6.10
C ASP A 100 9.07 13.17 -4.73
N ALA A 101 7.97 12.57 -4.29
CA ALA A 101 7.89 11.88 -3.00
C ALA A 101 8.29 10.40 -3.12
N SER A 102 8.09 9.79 -4.29
CA SER A 102 8.17 8.34 -4.47
C SER A 102 9.27 7.93 -5.42
N LEU A 103 10.09 6.98 -4.98
CA LEU A 103 11.14 6.35 -5.78
C LEU A 103 10.58 5.23 -6.65
N GLY A 104 9.64 4.45 -6.12
CA GLY A 104 9.05 3.31 -6.79
C GLY A 104 8.01 2.59 -5.94
N ALA A 105 7.53 1.47 -6.46
CA ALA A 105 6.61 0.60 -5.74
C ALA A 105 6.90 -0.88 -6.01
N ILE A 106 6.73 -1.69 -4.97
CA ILE A 106 6.60 -3.14 -5.03
C ILE A 106 5.12 -3.43 -4.81
N TYR A 107 4.41 -3.84 -5.86
CA TYR A 107 3.01 -4.21 -5.73
C TYR A 107 2.88 -5.71 -5.51
N ILE A 108 2.28 -6.07 -4.37
CA ILE A 108 2.07 -7.45 -3.96
C ILE A 108 0.67 -7.86 -4.38
N VAL A 109 0.59 -8.83 -5.28
CA VAL A 109 -0.66 -9.36 -5.81
C VAL A 109 -0.88 -10.79 -5.34
N ARG A 110 -2.12 -11.11 -5.04
CA ARG A 110 -2.58 -12.47 -4.71
C ARG A 110 -3.84 -12.77 -5.53
N ASP A 111 -4.03 -14.05 -5.86
CA ASP A 111 -5.26 -14.52 -6.53
C ASP A 111 -6.50 -14.01 -5.77
N PRO A 112 -7.42 -13.28 -6.43
CA PRO A 112 -8.59 -12.71 -5.77
C PRO A 112 -9.49 -13.76 -5.12
N ARG A 113 -9.52 -14.99 -5.61
CA ARG A 113 -10.28 -16.10 -5.00
C ARG A 113 -9.76 -16.41 -3.60
N ASN A 114 -8.43 -16.39 -3.42
CA ASN A 114 -7.80 -16.60 -2.12
C ASN A 114 -7.86 -15.32 -1.23
N VAL A 115 -7.98 -14.15 -1.84
CA VAL A 115 -8.21 -12.91 -1.10
C VAL A 115 -9.61 -12.90 -0.50
N ILE A 116 -10.65 -13.33 -1.24
CA ILE A 116 -12.04 -13.37 -0.77
C ILE A 116 -12.13 -14.10 0.58
N THR A 117 -11.64 -15.32 0.69
CA THR A 117 -11.74 -16.10 1.94
C THR A 117 -10.98 -15.47 3.10
N SER A 118 -9.76 -14.97 2.83
CA SER A 118 -8.94 -14.31 3.86
C SER A 118 -9.52 -12.97 4.30
N TYR A 119 -10.19 -12.27 3.41
CA TYR A 119 -10.75 -10.96 3.70
C TYR A 119 -12.12 -11.08 4.36
N ALA A 120 -12.92 -12.09 3.98
CA ALA A 120 -14.16 -12.46 4.64
C ALA A 120 -13.95 -12.72 6.15
N HIS A 121 -12.96 -13.55 6.47
CA HIS A 121 -12.57 -13.80 7.85
C HIS A 121 -12.13 -12.53 8.59
N HIS A 122 -11.38 -11.66 7.92
CA HIS A 122 -10.91 -10.40 8.52
C HIS A 122 -12.02 -9.39 8.79
N LEU A 123 -13.01 -9.34 7.92
CA LEU A 123 -14.17 -8.43 8.05
C LEU A 123 -15.31 -9.05 8.87
N SER A 124 -15.23 -10.35 9.23
CA SER A 124 -16.30 -11.10 9.89
C SER A 124 -17.61 -11.10 9.09
N VAL A 125 -17.49 -11.25 7.75
CA VAL A 125 -18.62 -11.31 6.82
C VAL A 125 -18.53 -12.56 5.95
N SER A 126 -19.60 -12.86 5.19
CA SER A 126 -19.59 -13.99 4.27
C SER A 126 -18.66 -13.79 3.07
N PRO A 127 -18.19 -14.89 2.41
CA PRO A 127 -17.43 -14.78 1.16
C PRO A 127 -18.19 -14.08 0.04
N LYS A 128 -19.53 -14.20 0.01
CA LYS A 128 -20.39 -13.53 -0.96
C LYS A 128 -20.36 -12.02 -0.77
N GLU A 129 -20.57 -11.54 0.46
CA GLU A 129 -20.47 -10.11 0.80
C GLU A 129 -19.07 -9.57 0.53
N THR A 130 -18.03 -10.34 0.86
CA THR A 130 -16.64 -9.95 0.57
C THR A 130 -16.40 -9.78 -0.92
N LYS A 131 -16.92 -10.69 -1.76
CA LYS A 131 -16.86 -10.55 -3.22
C LYS A 131 -17.51 -9.23 -3.65
N ASP A 132 -18.69 -8.92 -3.11
CA ASP A 132 -19.42 -7.69 -3.45
C ASP A 132 -18.66 -6.43 -3.02
N ILE A 133 -17.94 -6.47 -1.90
CA ILE A 133 -17.02 -5.41 -1.47
C ILE A 133 -15.84 -5.29 -2.45
N MET A 134 -15.22 -6.41 -2.82
CA MET A 134 -14.01 -6.42 -3.65
C MET A 134 -14.24 -5.96 -5.08
N ILE A 135 -15.44 -6.10 -5.63
CA ILE A 135 -15.78 -5.62 -6.98
C ILE A 135 -16.20 -4.16 -7.02
N LYS A 136 -16.49 -3.54 -5.86
CA LYS A 136 -16.89 -2.14 -5.74
C LYS A 136 -15.73 -1.28 -5.28
N ASN A 137 -15.76 -0.01 -5.67
CA ASN A 137 -14.86 0.98 -5.07
C ASN A 137 -15.25 1.24 -3.63
N HIS A 138 -14.33 1.05 -2.71
CA HIS A 138 -14.57 1.27 -1.29
C HIS A 138 -13.38 1.92 -0.59
N LYS A 139 -13.66 2.47 0.57
CA LYS A 139 -12.68 3.02 1.50
C LYS A 139 -12.50 2.04 2.66
N GLY A 140 -11.27 1.83 3.08
CA GLY A 140 -10.97 1.26 4.38
C GLY A 140 -10.82 2.38 5.39
N SER A 141 -11.19 2.14 6.62
CA SER A 141 -10.96 3.06 7.72
C SER A 141 -9.89 2.55 8.67
N SER A 142 -9.19 3.46 9.32
CA SER A 142 -8.16 3.18 10.31
C SER A 142 -8.07 4.33 11.31
N GLY A 143 -7.37 4.10 12.43
CA GLY A 143 -7.28 5.07 13.51
C GLY A 143 -8.41 4.96 14.53
N GLU A 144 -8.37 5.79 15.55
CA GLU A 144 -9.41 5.89 16.55
C GLU A 144 -10.73 6.35 15.89
N ASN A 145 -11.83 5.67 16.23
CA ASN A 145 -13.16 5.97 15.67
C ASN A 145 -13.23 5.97 14.14
N ASN A 146 -12.37 5.20 13.46
CA ASN A 146 -12.33 5.14 12.00
C ASN A 146 -12.11 6.51 11.33
N SER A 147 -11.36 7.38 11.98
CA SER A 147 -11.20 8.78 11.59
C SER A 147 -10.35 8.98 10.34
N LEU A 148 -9.44 8.04 10.03
CA LEU A 148 -8.57 8.15 8.86
C LEU A 148 -8.96 7.14 7.78
N PHE A 149 -9.20 7.63 6.57
CA PHE A 149 -9.63 6.82 5.44
C PHE A 149 -8.49 6.46 4.50
N THR A 150 -8.54 5.22 4.01
CA THR A 150 -7.68 4.71 2.95
C THR A 150 -8.52 4.38 1.73
N TYR A 151 -8.22 4.98 0.60
CA TYR A 151 -8.94 4.73 -0.65
C TYR A 151 -8.43 3.42 -1.27
N ILE A 152 -9.10 2.32 -0.99
CA ILE A 152 -8.69 0.99 -1.44
C ILE A 152 -9.08 0.77 -2.90
N GLY A 153 -10.27 1.18 -3.30
CA GLY A 153 -10.87 0.89 -4.59
C GLY A 153 -11.36 -0.56 -4.71
N SER A 154 -11.82 -0.95 -5.88
CA SER A 154 -12.04 -2.36 -6.17
C SER A 154 -10.70 -3.11 -6.25
N TRP A 155 -10.74 -4.45 -6.20
CA TRP A 155 -9.51 -5.24 -6.37
C TRP A 155 -8.84 -4.94 -7.72
N GLY A 156 -9.64 -4.86 -8.80
CA GLY A 156 -9.14 -4.56 -10.14
C GLY A 156 -8.58 -3.16 -10.28
N ASP A 157 -9.27 -2.15 -9.73
CA ASP A 157 -8.81 -0.76 -9.81
C ASP A 157 -7.56 -0.53 -8.98
N ASN A 158 -7.46 -1.14 -7.79
CA ASN A 158 -6.25 -1.08 -6.98
C ASN A 158 -5.05 -1.63 -7.76
N PHE A 159 -5.18 -2.82 -8.34
CA PHE A 159 -4.12 -3.43 -9.15
C PHE A 159 -3.74 -2.56 -10.35
N ASN A 160 -4.73 -2.13 -11.13
CA ASN A 160 -4.51 -1.35 -12.36
C ASN A 160 -3.92 0.03 -12.07
N SER A 161 -4.29 0.67 -10.96
CA SER A 161 -3.74 1.96 -10.55
C SER A 161 -2.23 1.88 -10.32
N TRP A 162 -1.75 0.89 -9.60
CA TRP A 162 -0.32 0.69 -9.34
C TRP A 162 0.45 0.18 -10.56
N LYS A 163 -0.20 -0.59 -11.43
CA LYS A 163 0.37 -0.99 -12.72
C LYS A 163 0.68 0.22 -13.60
N SER A 164 -0.15 1.26 -13.55
CA SER A 164 0.04 2.51 -14.28
C SER A 164 1.20 3.37 -13.76
N PHE A 165 1.62 3.20 -12.51
CA PHE A 165 2.74 3.95 -11.91
C PHE A 165 4.02 3.85 -12.73
N LYS A 166 4.29 2.69 -13.29
CA LYS A 166 5.41 2.45 -14.23
C LYS A 166 5.37 3.33 -15.49
N TYR A 167 4.18 3.69 -15.95
CA TYR A 167 3.99 4.49 -17.14
C TYR A 167 4.24 5.98 -16.89
N GLN A 168 3.86 6.47 -15.73
CA GLN A 168 4.08 7.87 -15.32
C GLN A 168 5.57 8.15 -15.14
N GLN A 169 6.32 7.21 -14.57
CA GLN A 169 7.77 7.32 -14.45
C GLN A 169 8.48 7.39 -15.82
N LYS A 170 8.04 6.63 -16.82
CA LYS A 170 8.62 6.71 -18.17
C LYS A 170 8.47 8.07 -18.84
N LYS A 171 7.38 8.80 -18.57
CA LYS A 171 7.17 10.16 -19.10
C LYS A 171 8.07 11.21 -18.43
N ALA A 172 8.35 11.04 -17.15
CA ALA A 172 9.22 11.95 -16.39
C ALA A 172 10.71 11.71 -16.64
N SER A 173 11.10 10.51 -17.06
CA SER A 173 12.49 10.05 -17.15
C SER A 173 13.17 10.29 -18.50
N LYS A 174 12.71 11.24 -19.34
CA LYS A 174 13.55 11.72 -20.46
C LYS A 174 14.90 12.29 -20.00
N GLY A 175 15.19 12.28 -18.68
CA GLY A 175 16.45 12.71 -18.09
C GLY A 175 17.16 11.74 -17.14
N ARG A 176 16.51 10.72 -16.57
CA ARG A 176 17.16 9.70 -15.72
C ARG A 176 16.37 8.38 -15.74
N ALA A 177 16.94 7.39 -16.41
CA ALA A 177 16.50 6.00 -16.31
C ALA A 177 16.84 5.46 -14.93
N TRP A 178 15.99 4.70 -14.32
CA TRP A 178 16.13 3.77 -13.21
C TRP A 178 14.89 3.80 -12.32
N TYR A 179 13.95 2.92 -12.56
CA TYR A 179 13.16 2.24 -11.55
C TYR A 179 12.00 1.50 -12.21
N LYS A 180 12.03 0.18 -12.08
CA LYS A 180 10.97 -0.71 -12.58
C LYS A 180 10.04 -1.05 -11.44
N THR A 181 8.73 -0.88 -11.59
CA THR A 181 7.76 -1.52 -10.71
C THR A 181 7.88 -3.03 -10.87
N LYS A 182 8.23 -3.75 -9.79
CA LYS A 182 8.27 -5.20 -9.80
C LYS A 182 6.97 -5.71 -9.20
N VAL A 183 6.15 -6.38 -10.01
CA VAL A 183 4.98 -7.10 -9.52
C VAL A 183 5.46 -8.44 -9.00
N VAL A 184 5.32 -8.67 -7.71
CA VAL A 184 5.67 -9.94 -7.06
C VAL A 184 4.38 -10.71 -6.84
N GLY A 185 4.18 -11.77 -7.63
CA GLY A 185 3.09 -12.73 -7.44
C GLY A 185 3.62 -14.01 -6.81
N LYS A 186 2.92 -14.56 -5.84
CA LYS A 186 3.15 -15.94 -5.42
C LYS A 186 2.70 -16.87 -6.56
N LYS A 187 3.62 -17.57 -7.22
CA LYS A 187 3.28 -18.77 -7.97
C LYS A 187 2.85 -19.83 -6.94
N GLU A 188 1.60 -20.22 -6.95
CA GLU A 188 1.19 -21.43 -6.24
C GLU A 188 1.87 -22.60 -6.93
N SER A 189 2.75 -23.30 -6.20
CA SER A 189 3.14 -24.65 -6.57
C SER A 189 1.90 -25.51 -6.44
N SER A 190 1.36 -25.96 -7.55
CA SER A 190 0.29 -26.96 -7.58
C SER A 190 0.84 -28.29 -7.01
N PRO A 191 0.36 -28.77 -5.87
CA PRO A 191 0.67 -30.11 -5.41
C PRO A 191 -0.57 -30.96 -5.62
N PHE A 192 -0.90 -31.35 -6.83
CA PHE A 192 -1.77 -32.52 -7.05
C PHE A 192 -1.65 -32.98 -8.49
N LYS A 193 -0.66 -33.84 -8.75
CA LYS A 193 -0.83 -34.90 -9.76
C LYS A 193 -1.75 -35.94 -9.11
N ARG A 194 -2.99 -36.03 -9.56
CA ARG A 194 -3.82 -37.23 -9.32
C ARG A 194 -3.26 -38.33 -10.21
N GLN A 195 -2.93 -39.44 -9.56
CA GLN A 195 -2.86 -40.75 -10.20
C GLN A 195 -4.29 -41.24 -10.48
#